data_688d481ee07ab990cb2892cc4ea16f64
#
_entry.id   688d481ee07ab990cb2892cc4ea16f64
#
_cell.length_a   1.000
_cell.length_b   1.000
_cell.length_c   1.000
_cell.angle_alpha   90.00
_cell.angle_beta   90.00
_cell.angle_gamma   90.00
#
_symmetry.space_group_name_H-M   'P 1'
#
loop_
_entity.id
_entity.type
_entity.pdbx_description
1 polymer ?
#
loop_
_entity_poly.entity_id
_entity_poly.type
_entity_poly.pdbx_seq_one_letter_code
_entity_poly.pdbx_strand_id
1 'polypeptide(L)'
;MRFRPLNGVRVPEQTAETMNICNRGVYFATDLKVSKGLWLEVHLKMPAEIIGGAANEWRFTGKIVHVEPLGPSQEKSGVGVQLIYYEAK
;
A
#
# COMPACT_ATOMS: atom_id res chain seq x y z
N MET A 1 6.09 3.29 4.39
CA MET A 1 5.80 1.94 3.85
C MET A 1 6.52 1.75 2.54
N ARG A 2 6.79 0.51 2.19
CA ARG A 2 7.41 0.15 0.91
C ARG A 2 6.44 -0.72 0.13
N PHE A 3 6.40 -0.58 -1.17
CA PHE A 3 5.51 -1.39 -2.00
C PHE A 3 6.10 -1.60 -3.39
N ARG A 4 5.64 -2.63 -4.08
CA ARG A 4 5.97 -2.87 -5.48
C ARG A 4 4.83 -3.62 -6.17
N PRO A 5 4.60 -3.36 -7.46
CA PRO A 5 3.63 -4.13 -8.25
C PRO A 5 4.06 -5.59 -8.43
N LEU A 6 3.08 -6.48 -8.51
CA LEU A 6 3.30 -7.93 -8.66
C LEU A 6 2.93 -8.48 -10.04
N ASN A 7 2.52 -7.65 -10.97
CA ASN A 7 1.93 -8.09 -12.24
C ASN A 7 2.95 -8.40 -13.35
N GLY A 8 4.16 -8.77 -12.99
CA GLY A 8 5.20 -9.11 -13.97
C GLY A 8 6.02 -7.95 -14.48
N VAL A 9 5.66 -6.73 -14.13
CA VAL A 9 6.42 -5.54 -14.50
C VAL A 9 7.56 -5.38 -13.48
N ARG A 10 8.78 -5.23 -13.99
CA ARG A 10 9.94 -5.00 -13.13
C ARG A 10 10.01 -3.53 -12.74
N VAL A 11 9.28 -3.18 -11.71
CA VAL A 11 9.32 -1.86 -11.12
C VAL A 11 10.08 -1.96 -9.79
N PRO A 12 11.08 -1.08 -9.55
CA PRO A 12 11.76 -1.07 -8.27
C PRO A 12 10.79 -0.83 -7.12
N GLU A 13 11.15 -1.34 -5.94
CA GLU A 13 10.40 -1.09 -4.73
C GLU A 13 10.28 0.42 -4.49
N GLN A 14 9.08 0.88 -4.23
CA GLN A 14 8.78 2.29 -3.99
C GLN A 14 8.56 2.53 -2.51
N THR A 15 8.90 3.73 -2.05
CA THR A 15 8.58 4.18 -0.70
C THR A 15 7.46 5.20 -0.78
N ALA A 16 6.48 5.06 0.11
CA ALA A 16 5.35 5.99 0.17
C ALA A 16 5.01 6.30 1.62
N GLU A 17 4.46 7.48 1.84
CA GLU A 17 3.94 7.86 3.15
C GLU A 17 2.52 7.33 3.29
N THR A 18 2.29 6.56 4.37
CA THR A 18 0.97 6.04 4.67
C THR A 18 0.09 7.16 5.21
N MET A 19 -1.03 7.42 4.55
CA MET A 19 -1.97 8.47 4.96
C MET A 19 -3.03 7.94 5.91
N ASN A 20 -3.43 6.69 5.75
CA ASN A 20 -4.41 6.05 6.60
C ASN A 20 -4.18 4.55 6.58
N ILE A 21 -4.42 3.90 7.71
CA ILE A 21 -4.24 2.46 7.84
C ILE A 21 -5.29 1.88 8.76
N CYS A 22 -5.80 0.71 8.39
CA CYS A 22 -6.69 -0.07 9.24
C CYS A 22 -6.41 -1.55 9.01
N ASN A 23 -7.13 -2.43 9.73
CA ASN A 23 -6.88 -3.86 9.63
C ASN A 23 -7.28 -4.48 8.29
N ARG A 24 -7.92 -3.74 7.40
CA ARG A 24 -8.37 -4.23 6.09
C ARG A 24 -7.61 -3.63 4.93
N GLY A 25 -6.99 -2.50 5.13
CA GLY A 25 -6.36 -1.82 4.02
C GLY A 25 -5.49 -0.65 4.43
N VAL A 26 -4.87 -0.08 3.42
CA VAL A 26 -4.00 1.07 3.57
C VAL A 26 -4.28 2.07 2.45
N TYR A 27 -4.18 3.36 2.80
CA TYR A 27 -4.29 4.44 1.83
C TYR A 27 -2.99 5.23 1.87
N PHE A 28 -2.41 5.48 0.70
CA PHE A 28 -1.14 6.18 0.58
C PHE A 28 -1.08 7.02 -0.68
N ALA A 29 -0.13 7.93 -0.74
CA ALA A 29 0.11 8.77 -1.90
C ALA A 29 1.37 8.31 -2.62
N THR A 30 1.33 8.31 -3.94
CA THR A 30 2.48 7.94 -4.76
C THR A 30 2.46 8.69 -6.08
N ASP A 31 3.64 8.95 -6.63
CA ASP A 31 3.79 9.48 -7.98
C ASP A 31 3.91 8.38 -9.04
N LEU A 32 4.02 7.13 -8.60
CA LEU A 32 4.01 5.99 -9.51
C LEU A 32 2.62 5.82 -10.12
N LYS A 33 2.55 5.65 -11.43
CA LYS A 33 1.28 5.42 -12.09
C LYS A 33 0.81 4.00 -11.87
N VAL A 34 -0.35 3.87 -11.21
CA VAL A 34 -0.96 2.59 -10.88
C VAL A 34 -2.41 2.60 -11.31
N SER A 35 -3.00 1.41 -11.43
CA SER A 35 -4.38 1.25 -11.85
C SER A 35 -5.16 0.41 -10.84
N LYS A 36 -6.46 0.66 -10.76
CA LYS A 36 -7.38 -0.16 -10.01
C LYS A 36 -7.30 -1.62 -10.51
N GLY A 37 -7.24 -2.56 -9.58
CA GLY A 37 -7.13 -3.98 -9.90
C GLY A 37 -5.70 -4.51 -9.88
N LEU A 38 -4.70 -3.64 -9.81
CA LEU A 38 -3.30 -4.04 -9.73
C LEU A 38 -3.00 -4.69 -8.38
N TRP A 39 -2.23 -5.77 -8.40
CA TRP A 39 -1.77 -6.43 -7.19
C TRP A 39 -0.43 -5.85 -6.76
N LEU A 40 -0.28 -5.66 -5.44
CA LEU A 40 0.93 -5.11 -4.84
C LEU A 40 1.44 -6.00 -3.72
N GLU A 41 2.76 -5.99 -3.54
CA GLU A 41 3.39 -6.42 -2.31
C GLU A 41 3.66 -5.16 -1.48
N VAL A 42 3.20 -5.15 -0.25
CA VAL A 42 3.29 -4.00 0.64
C VAL A 42 4.01 -4.40 1.92
N HIS A 43 5.03 -3.62 2.28
CA HIS A 43 5.76 -3.77 3.54
C HIS A 43 5.47 -2.57 4.40
N LEU A 44 4.87 -2.81 5.54
CA LEU A 44 4.57 -1.70 6.46
C LEU A 44 4.56 -2.18 7.91
N LYS A 45 4.81 -1.23 8.80
CA LYS A 45 4.80 -1.47 10.23
C LYS A 45 3.40 -1.20 10.76
N MET A 46 2.72 -2.25 11.19
CA MET A 46 1.37 -2.14 11.75
C MET A 46 1.42 -1.66 13.18
N PRO A 47 0.62 -0.64 13.55
CA PRO A 47 0.49 -0.25 14.95
C PRO A 47 -0.08 -1.39 15.81
N ALA A 48 0.38 -1.49 17.05
CA ALA A 48 -0.03 -2.53 17.98
C ALA A 48 -1.54 -2.52 18.24
N GLU A 49 -2.15 -1.36 18.28
CA GLU A 49 -3.59 -1.23 18.52
C GLU A 49 -4.44 -1.78 17.37
N ILE A 50 -3.87 -1.95 16.17
CA ILE A 50 -4.59 -2.53 15.04
C ILE A 50 -4.47 -4.05 15.03
N ILE A 51 -3.29 -4.59 15.36
CA ILE A 51 -3.03 -6.03 15.30
C ILE A 51 -3.10 -6.73 16.65
N GLY A 52 -3.28 -5.96 17.74
CA GLY A 52 -3.44 -6.52 19.06
C GLY A 52 -2.17 -7.10 19.67
N GLY A 53 -1.00 -6.65 19.23
CA GLY A 53 0.27 -7.15 19.72
C GLY A 53 1.39 -6.14 19.55
N ALA A 54 2.64 -6.61 19.58
CA ALA A 54 3.79 -5.74 19.34
C ALA A 54 3.78 -5.24 17.91
N ALA A 55 4.16 -3.97 17.70
CA ALA A 55 4.27 -3.40 16.36
C ALA A 55 5.43 -4.04 15.62
N ASN A 56 5.13 -4.69 14.50
CA ASN A 56 6.12 -5.37 13.67
C ASN A 56 5.94 -4.95 12.22
N GLU A 57 6.99 -5.09 11.44
CA GLU A 57 6.89 -4.97 10.00
C GLU A 57 6.22 -6.23 9.45
N TRP A 58 5.20 -6.02 8.64
CA TRP A 58 4.43 -7.07 8.02
C TRP A 58 4.52 -6.95 6.52
N ARG A 59 4.51 -8.08 5.84
CA ARG A 59 4.43 -8.15 4.40
C ARG A 59 3.01 -8.54 4.01
N PHE A 60 2.40 -7.72 3.18
CA PHE A 60 1.03 -7.93 2.70
C PHE A 60 1.03 -8.11 1.19
N THR A 61 0.10 -8.93 0.71
CA THR A 61 -0.31 -8.93 -0.69
C THR A 61 -1.67 -8.27 -0.75
N GLY A 62 -1.78 -7.23 -1.54
CA GLY A 62 -3.00 -6.45 -1.62
C GLY A 62 -3.38 -6.10 -3.04
N LYS A 63 -4.62 -5.68 -3.21
CA LYS A 63 -5.18 -5.29 -4.49
C LYS A 63 -5.61 -3.84 -4.43
N ILE A 64 -5.24 -3.06 -5.44
CA ILE A 64 -5.68 -1.67 -5.55
C ILE A 64 -7.17 -1.65 -5.86
N VAL A 65 -7.95 -1.03 -4.98
CA VAL A 65 -9.39 -0.91 -5.13
C VAL A 65 -9.85 0.52 -5.36
N HIS A 66 -8.94 1.48 -5.19
CA HIS A 66 -9.26 2.89 -5.37
C HIS A 66 -8.03 3.67 -5.79
N VAL A 67 -8.17 4.52 -6.80
CA VAL A 67 -7.12 5.43 -7.25
C VAL A 67 -7.77 6.78 -7.54
N GLU A 68 -7.21 7.85 -6.99
CA GLU A 68 -7.70 9.20 -7.24
C GLU A 68 -6.54 10.18 -7.42
N PRO A 69 -6.68 11.19 -8.27
CA PRO A 69 -5.64 12.22 -8.38
C PRO A 69 -5.61 13.07 -7.12
N LEU A 70 -4.39 13.48 -6.73
CA LEU A 70 -4.19 14.36 -5.60
C LEU A 70 -3.64 15.70 -6.10
N GLY A 71 -4.32 16.77 -5.70
CA GLY A 71 -3.90 18.12 -6.02
C GLY A 71 -4.16 18.51 -7.47
N PRO A 72 -4.02 19.80 -7.78
CA PRO A 72 -4.35 20.32 -9.11
C PRO A 72 -3.40 19.89 -10.21
N SER A 73 -2.16 19.55 -9.88
CA SER A 73 -1.17 19.10 -10.84
C SER A 73 -1.34 17.66 -11.26
N GLN A 74 -2.04 16.86 -10.47
CA GLN A 74 -2.24 15.42 -10.65
C GLN A 74 -0.91 14.64 -10.75
N GLU A 75 0.16 15.16 -10.18
CA GLU A 75 1.46 14.47 -10.16
C GLU A 75 1.46 13.28 -9.22
N LYS A 76 0.64 13.32 -8.17
CA LYS A 76 0.50 12.22 -7.21
C LYS A 76 -0.92 11.67 -7.25
N SER A 77 -1.02 10.39 -6.92
CA SER A 77 -2.31 9.72 -6.78
C SER A 77 -2.47 9.21 -5.35
N GLY A 78 -3.70 9.29 -4.85
CA GLY A 78 -4.10 8.61 -3.64
C GLY A 78 -4.52 7.20 -4.00
N VAL A 79 -3.97 6.20 -3.33
CA VAL A 79 -4.18 4.80 -3.66
C VAL A 79 -4.70 4.06 -2.45
N GLY A 80 -5.86 3.43 -2.61
CA GLY A 80 -6.45 2.55 -1.61
C GLY A 80 -6.19 1.10 -1.97
N VAL A 81 -5.59 0.36 -1.05
CA VAL A 81 -5.23 -1.05 -1.23
C VAL A 81 -5.97 -1.90 -0.21
N GLN A 82 -6.69 -2.90 -0.69
CA GLN A 82 -7.28 -3.92 0.17
C GLN A 82 -6.22 -4.99 0.43
N LEU A 83 -5.88 -5.20 1.70
CA LEU A 83 -4.88 -6.20 2.10
C LEU A 83 -5.55 -7.56 2.20
N ILE A 84 -5.03 -8.55 1.48
CA ILE A 84 -5.68 -9.86 1.35
C ILE A 84 -4.89 -10.93 2.07
N TYR A 85 -3.58 -11.01 1.85
CA TYR A 85 -2.70 -11.94 2.54
C TYR A 85 -1.65 -11.18 3.32
N TYR A 86 -1.21 -11.74 4.43
CA TYR A 86 -0.15 -11.12 5.22
C TYR A 86 0.75 -12.16 5.85
N GLU A 87 2.01 -11.76 6.08
CA GLU A 87 2.99 -12.54 6.80
C GLU A 87 3.75 -11.60 7.72
N ALA A 88 3.95 -11.99 8.97
CA ALA A 88 4.82 -11.27 9.89
C ALA A 88 6.27 -11.58 9.53
N LYS A 89 7.10 -10.54 9.58
CA LYS A 89 8.54 -10.69 9.38
C LYS A 89 9.26 -10.90 10.69
#